data_99f1274b80ffca77aac0ea065dec42cb
#
_entry.id   99f1274b80ffca77aac0ea065dec42cb
#
_cell.length_a   1.000
_cell.length_b   1.000
_cell.length_c   1.000
_cell.angle_alpha   90.00
_cell.angle_beta   90.00
_cell.angle_gamma   90.00
#
_symmetry.space_group_name_H-M   'P 1'
#
loop_
_entity.id
_entity.type
_entity.pdbx_description
1 polymer ?
#
loop_
_entity_poly.entity_id
_entity_poly.type
_entity_poly.pdbx_seq_one_letter_code
_entity_poly.pdbx_strand_id
1 'polypeptide(L)'
;AFPFGHGLSYTTFTYSDMKVTRQADSDSYVVTLTVTNTGSAAGREPVQIYLQKPYIEGGLEKASVELAGFTKTKLLQPGESETVRVTVNGEFFRTYDAVDAQTYVLDPGDYYLAAGYNAHDALNNILASQGFSPESTGGRMTAAGNASLAAVALHLDQRDAVTYAVAAETGEPITNLFDFADINRYEHRGDNQVTYLSRADWAGTWPKKPVKLSVATEGMMSDMASHKPLPNDPEAVSPLYNIDSGSQLIAMRGLPYDHSTWDILLDQLTYEEQALLVTNAAFGTSALDSIALKETKASDGPTAVSASITAVSFPNEGIWASSFDVELIERIGDFLAEDARLNGVDTMYAPGVNIHRTPFGGRAHEYFSEDPLLTAYAAMAEVKGMQKKGVIPVLKHYAFNDEESARNGIGIWLNEQAAREIYLLPFEYAMRPSMGAGALGAMSSFNRVGALWTGASKALQLDISRNEWNFQGYFITDMASSNGALFMTFDDGVFSGTDLFLGSGSKTALKEWKSNIPF
;
A
#
# COMPACT_ATOMS: atom_id res chain seq x y z
N ALA A 1 -18.47 17.38 -8.38
CA ALA A 1 -17.27 16.76 -7.82
C ALA A 1 -16.12 17.77 -7.91
N PHE A 2 -15.22 17.73 -6.94
CA PHE A 2 -13.98 18.50 -6.97
C PHE A 2 -12.84 17.62 -7.48
N PRO A 3 -11.83 18.18 -8.17
CA PRO A 3 -10.65 17.40 -8.54
C PRO A 3 -9.83 17.02 -7.30
N PHE A 4 -9.07 15.91 -7.39
CA PHE A 4 -8.14 15.53 -6.33
C PHE A 4 -7.19 16.69 -5.99
N GLY A 5 -6.90 16.85 -4.71
CA GLY A 5 -6.06 17.94 -4.18
C GLY A 5 -6.75 19.28 -3.99
N HIS A 6 -8.03 19.40 -4.38
CA HIS A 6 -8.79 20.64 -4.15
C HIS A 6 -9.01 20.90 -2.66
N GLY A 7 -8.76 22.12 -2.23
CA GLY A 7 -8.99 22.58 -0.88
C GLY A 7 -9.38 24.04 -0.82
N LEU A 8 -9.80 24.48 0.37
CA LEU A 8 -10.11 25.88 0.67
C LEU A 8 -9.11 26.42 1.68
N SER A 9 -8.75 27.68 1.53
CA SER A 9 -7.85 28.38 2.45
C SER A 9 -8.47 29.71 2.90
N TYR A 10 -8.07 30.18 4.08
CA TYR A 10 -8.42 31.53 4.58
C TYR A 10 -7.55 32.63 3.98
N THR A 11 -6.58 32.27 3.13
CA THR A 11 -5.69 33.19 2.41
C THR A 11 -5.48 32.68 0.99
N THR A 12 -4.76 33.43 0.17
CA THR A 12 -4.44 33.05 -1.21
C THR A 12 -2.93 32.94 -1.41
N PHE A 13 -2.51 32.04 -2.29
CA PHE A 13 -1.12 31.82 -2.62
C PHE A 13 -0.89 31.92 -4.12
N THR A 14 0.33 32.26 -4.53
CA THR A 14 0.78 32.18 -5.92
C THR A 14 2.08 31.41 -6.01
N TYR A 15 2.27 30.71 -7.14
CA TYR A 15 3.47 29.94 -7.45
C TYR A 15 4.26 30.63 -8.57
N SER A 16 5.59 30.64 -8.44
CA SER A 16 6.51 31.15 -9.46
C SER A 16 7.85 30.39 -9.45
N ASP A 17 8.68 30.68 -10.46
CA ASP A 17 10.07 30.23 -10.56
C ASP A 17 10.27 28.71 -10.44
N MET A 18 9.33 27.91 -10.96
CA MET A 18 9.44 26.47 -10.95
C MET A 18 10.64 25.99 -11.77
N LYS A 19 11.41 25.08 -11.20
CA LYS A 19 12.52 24.39 -11.86
C LYS A 19 12.46 22.90 -11.51
N VAL A 20 12.80 22.08 -12.51
CA VAL A 20 12.94 20.62 -12.36
C VAL A 20 14.41 20.27 -12.60
N THR A 21 14.99 19.48 -11.71
CA THR A 21 16.39 19.03 -11.82
C THR A 21 16.48 17.55 -11.51
N ARG A 22 16.99 16.75 -12.45
CA ARG A 22 17.33 15.34 -12.20
C ARG A 22 18.56 15.28 -11.31
N GLN A 23 18.55 14.44 -10.30
CA GLN A 23 19.69 14.23 -9.43
C GLN A 23 20.66 13.24 -10.08
N ALA A 24 21.96 13.54 -10.02
CA ALA A 24 22.98 12.70 -10.67
C ALA A 24 23.23 11.39 -9.90
N ASP A 25 23.11 11.43 -8.58
CA ASP A 25 23.52 10.36 -7.68
C ASP A 25 22.34 9.53 -7.15
N SER A 26 21.13 9.80 -7.62
CA SER A 26 19.92 9.09 -7.21
C SER A 26 18.86 9.10 -8.31
N ASP A 27 18.03 8.06 -8.34
CA ASP A 27 16.88 8.01 -9.25
C ASP A 27 15.76 8.91 -8.72
N SER A 28 16.00 10.22 -8.80
CA SER A 28 15.04 11.21 -8.34
C SER A 28 15.11 12.53 -9.10
N TYR A 29 14.01 13.26 -9.05
CA TYR A 29 13.86 14.60 -9.58
C TYR A 29 13.53 15.56 -8.45
N VAL A 30 14.13 16.74 -8.50
CA VAL A 30 13.84 17.80 -7.54
C VAL A 30 13.09 18.91 -8.24
N VAL A 31 11.91 19.20 -7.75
CA VAL A 31 11.11 20.35 -8.14
C VAL A 31 11.29 21.44 -7.08
N THR A 32 11.71 22.62 -7.49
CA THR A 32 11.74 23.82 -6.64
C THR A 32 10.82 24.88 -7.21
N LEU A 33 10.10 25.58 -6.36
CA LEU A 33 9.28 26.74 -6.76
C LEU A 33 9.13 27.70 -5.58
N THR A 34 8.82 28.94 -5.90
CA THR A 34 8.54 29.98 -4.91
C THR A 34 7.04 30.07 -4.67
N VAL A 35 6.63 29.98 -3.41
CA VAL A 35 5.24 30.17 -2.95
C VAL A 35 5.15 31.49 -2.21
N THR A 36 4.23 32.36 -2.62
CA THR A 36 3.99 33.66 -1.97
C THR A 36 2.56 33.72 -1.43
N ASN A 37 2.41 34.07 -0.17
CA ASN A 37 1.09 34.39 0.41
C ASN A 37 0.65 35.77 -0.09
N THR A 38 -0.34 35.79 -0.99
CA THR A 38 -0.87 37.01 -1.61
C THR A 38 -2.17 37.50 -0.94
N GLY A 39 -2.67 36.77 0.06
CA GLY A 39 -3.87 37.13 0.77
C GLY A 39 -3.59 37.98 2.02
N SER A 40 -4.60 38.10 2.88
CA SER A 40 -4.58 38.97 4.06
C SER A 40 -4.42 38.24 5.38
N ALA A 41 -4.42 36.92 5.39
CA ALA A 41 -4.25 36.10 6.59
C ALA A 41 -2.98 35.25 6.50
N ALA A 42 -2.38 34.91 7.64
CA ALA A 42 -1.28 33.95 7.67
C ALA A 42 -1.79 32.54 7.33
N GLY A 43 -1.02 31.77 6.55
CA GLY A 43 -1.41 30.43 6.13
C GLY A 43 -0.25 29.55 5.72
N ARG A 44 -0.52 28.24 5.61
CA ARG A 44 0.38 27.22 5.06
C ARG A 44 -0.24 26.65 3.80
N GLU A 45 0.57 26.50 2.76
CA GLU A 45 0.13 25.97 1.47
C GLU A 45 0.64 24.55 1.26
N PRO A 46 -0.24 23.58 0.95
CA PRO A 46 0.17 22.26 0.46
C PRO A 46 0.54 22.35 -1.01
N VAL A 47 1.82 22.32 -1.29
CA VAL A 47 2.35 22.35 -2.67
C VAL A 47 2.33 20.94 -3.25
N GLN A 48 1.61 20.76 -4.35
CA GLN A 48 1.39 19.48 -5.00
C GLN A 48 2.09 19.46 -6.36
N ILE A 49 2.86 18.41 -6.61
CA ILE A 49 3.53 18.16 -7.90
C ILE A 49 2.91 16.94 -8.55
N TYR A 50 2.52 17.09 -9.79
CA TYR A 50 1.87 16.07 -10.60
C TYR A 50 2.75 15.64 -11.75
N LEU A 51 2.69 14.36 -12.08
CA LEU A 51 3.35 13.74 -13.23
C LEU A 51 2.33 13.45 -14.33
N GLN A 52 2.67 13.82 -15.57
CA GLN A 52 2.04 13.28 -16.76
C GLN A 52 3.03 12.37 -17.48
N LYS A 53 2.65 11.11 -17.66
CA LYS A 53 3.38 10.13 -18.47
C LYS A 53 2.95 10.23 -19.93
N PRO A 54 3.80 9.92 -20.93
CA PRO A 54 3.39 9.87 -22.33
C PRO A 54 2.32 8.80 -22.51
N TYR A 55 1.21 9.19 -23.17
CA TYR A 55 0.12 8.29 -23.49
C TYR A 55 0.09 8.01 -25.01
N ILE A 56 0.11 6.74 -25.35
CA ILE A 56 0.01 6.23 -26.72
C ILE A 56 -1.38 5.60 -26.87
N GLU A 57 -2.18 6.08 -27.81
CA GLU A 57 -3.52 5.53 -28.04
C GLU A 57 -3.46 4.05 -28.38
N GLY A 58 -4.23 3.23 -27.65
CA GLY A 58 -4.21 1.77 -27.77
C GLY A 58 -3.00 1.08 -27.10
N GLY A 59 -2.11 1.84 -26.46
CA GLY A 59 -1.02 1.32 -25.62
C GLY A 59 -1.45 1.12 -24.16
N LEU A 60 -0.48 1.20 -23.26
CA LEU A 60 -0.72 1.04 -21.82
C LEU A 60 -1.61 2.18 -21.30
N GLU A 61 -2.58 1.82 -20.47
CA GLU A 61 -3.44 2.80 -19.80
C GLU A 61 -2.65 3.62 -18.79
N LYS A 62 -2.92 4.91 -18.76
CA LYS A 62 -2.30 5.88 -17.85
C LYS A 62 -3.28 6.97 -17.46
N ALA A 63 -3.20 7.46 -16.25
CA ALA A 63 -3.93 8.64 -15.83
C ALA A 63 -3.51 9.88 -16.65
N SER A 64 -4.38 10.89 -16.70
CA SER A 64 -4.03 12.16 -17.34
C SER A 64 -2.94 12.91 -16.57
N VAL A 65 -3.00 12.85 -15.25
CA VAL A 65 -1.96 13.25 -14.30
C VAL A 65 -2.07 12.39 -13.04
N GLU A 66 -0.98 12.19 -12.35
CA GLU A 66 -0.86 11.48 -11.09
C GLU A 66 -0.13 12.37 -10.07
N LEU A 67 -0.52 12.35 -8.80
CA LEU A 67 0.30 13.00 -7.77
C LEU A 67 1.68 12.32 -7.75
N ALA A 68 2.75 13.10 -7.81
CA ALA A 68 4.14 12.60 -7.84
C ALA A 68 4.96 13.03 -6.62
N GLY A 69 4.49 14.01 -5.90
CA GLY A 69 5.11 14.49 -4.68
C GLY A 69 4.41 15.71 -4.12
N PHE A 70 4.65 16.00 -2.87
CA PHE A 70 4.09 17.17 -2.22
C PHE A 70 4.95 17.62 -1.04
N THR A 71 4.74 18.85 -0.61
CA THR A 71 5.31 19.40 0.62
C THR A 71 4.38 20.47 1.16
N LYS A 72 4.62 20.92 2.39
CA LYS A 72 3.84 22.01 3.00
C LYS A 72 4.76 23.16 3.35
N THR A 73 4.37 24.40 3.03
CA THR A 73 5.13 25.58 3.42
C THR A 73 5.17 25.73 4.94
N LYS A 74 6.15 26.49 5.44
CA LYS A 74 6.03 27.09 6.77
C LYS A 74 4.81 28.00 6.83
N LEU A 75 4.48 28.52 8.02
CA LEU A 75 3.42 29.53 8.15
C LEU A 75 3.91 30.84 7.52
N LEU A 76 3.31 31.22 6.39
CA LEU A 76 3.65 32.45 5.65
C LEU A 76 2.71 33.58 6.08
N GLN A 77 3.30 34.72 6.47
CA GLN A 77 2.56 35.96 6.71
C GLN A 77 2.11 36.57 5.37
N PRO A 78 1.10 37.47 5.35
CA PRO A 78 0.75 38.21 4.15
C PRO A 78 1.95 38.87 3.49
N GLY A 79 2.16 38.60 2.19
CA GLY A 79 3.31 39.07 1.40
C GLY A 79 4.59 38.27 1.60
N GLU A 80 4.66 37.30 2.52
CA GLU A 80 5.84 36.47 2.73
C GLU A 80 5.92 35.38 1.65
N SER A 81 7.17 35.05 1.26
CA SER A 81 7.47 33.99 0.29
C SER A 81 8.40 32.93 0.88
N GLU A 82 8.32 31.73 0.33
CA GLU A 82 9.22 30.63 0.60
C GLU A 82 9.54 29.89 -0.70
N THR A 83 10.80 29.53 -0.91
CA THR A 83 11.16 28.57 -1.95
C THR A 83 11.10 27.17 -1.37
N VAL A 84 10.15 26.38 -1.84
CA VAL A 84 9.97 24.98 -1.42
C VAL A 84 10.70 24.02 -2.33
N ARG A 85 10.97 22.83 -1.83
CA ARG A 85 11.61 21.72 -2.54
C ARG A 85 10.75 20.46 -2.38
N VAL A 86 10.39 19.84 -3.51
CA VAL A 86 9.70 18.54 -3.56
C VAL A 86 10.60 17.56 -4.28
N THR A 87 10.88 16.42 -3.65
CA THR A 87 11.59 15.31 -4.29
C THR A 87 10.57 14.33 -4.87
N VAL A 88 10.73 14.01 -6.14
CA VAL A 88 9.93 13.02 -6.87
C VAL A 88 10.82 11.81 -7.15
N ASN A 89 10.40 10.63 -6.70
CA ASN A 89 11.11 9.39 -6.97
C ASN A 89 10.96 9.01 -8.45
N GLY A 90 12.05 8.60 -9.11
CA GLY A 90 12.05 8.17 -10.52
C GLY A 90 11.18 6.94 -10.77
N GLU A 91 11.01 6.08 -9.78
CA GLU A 91 10.12 4.92 -9.89
C GLU A 91 8.67 5.29 -10.24
N PHE A 92 8.19 6.52 -9.97
CA PHE A 92 6.86 6.96 -10.38
C PHE A 92 6.68 7.14 -11.87
N PHE A 93 7.76 7.30 -12.61
CA PHE A 93 7.71 7.45 -14.06
C PHE A 93 7.38 6.13 -14.77
N ARG A 94 7.64 4.99 -14.13
CA ARG A 94 7.38 3.65 -14.69
C ARG A 94 5.87 3.37 -14.83
N THR A 95 5.53 2.47 -15.75
CA THR A 95 4.17 1.93 -15.95
C THR A 95 4.31 0.42 -16.07
N TYR A 96 3.39 -0.34 -15.46
CA TYR A 96 3.43 -1.79 -15.53
C TYR A 96 2.79 -2.30 -16.83
N ASP A 97 3.52 -3.09 -17.58
CA ASP A 97 3.05 -3.77 -18.78
C ASP A 97 2.80 -5.25 -18.48
N ALA A 98 1.55 -5.60 -18.24
CA ALA A 98 1.15 -6.98 -17.93
C ALA A 98 1.06 -7.90 -19.15
N VAL A 99 1.13 -7.36 -20.38
CA VAL A 99 0.86 -8.13 -21.61
C VAL A 99 2.16 -8.48 -22.33
N ASP A 100 2.94 -7.48 -22.71
CA ASP A 100 4.10 -7.67 -23.56
C ASP A 100 5.41 -7.86 -22.76
N ALA A 101 5.77 -6.86 -21.94
CA ALA A 101 7.01 -6.90 -21.17
C ALA A 101 6.90 -7.71 -19.87
N GLN A 102 5.71 -7.83 -19.32
CA GLN A 102 5.39 -8.46 -18.03
C GLN A 102 6.23 -7.91 -16.87
N THR A 103 6.54 -6.60 -16.95
CA THR A 103 7.33 -5.87 -15.97
C THR A 103 7.06 -4.37 -16.10
N TYR A 104 7.73 -3.55 -15.27
CA TYR A 104 7.67 -2.09 -15.40
C TYR A 104 8.48 -1.59 -16.58
N VAL A 105 7.91 -0.62 -17.29
CA VAL A 105 8.52 0.01 -18.47
C VAL A 105 8.43 1.54 -18.38
N LEU A 106 9.27 2.21 -19.16
CA LEU A 106 9.11 3.61 -19.53
C LEU A 106 8.78 3.68 -21.02
N ASP A 107 7.67 4.28 -21.38
CA ASP A 107 7.30 4.46 -22.78
C ASP A 107 8.01 5.67 -23.41
N PRO A 108 8.21 5.69 -24.74
CA PRO A 108 8.80 6.83 -25.42
C PRO A 108 7.91 8.07 -25.32
N GLY A 109 8.54 9.25 -25.27
CA GLY A 109 7.88 10.54 -25.22
C GLY A 109 8.32 11.40 -24.04
N ASP A 110 7.59 12.49 -23.83
CA ASP A 110 7.85 13.46 -22.78
C ASP A 110 7.08 13.15 -21.50
N TYR A 111 7.80 13.15 -20.39
CA TYR A 111 7.26 13.08 -19.05
C TYR A 111 7.30 14.47 -18.44
N TYR A 112 6.14 15.00 -18.08
CA TYR A 112 6.01 16.33 -17.51
C TYR A 112 5.84 16.27 -16.00
N LEU A 113 6.54 17.15 -15.28
CA LEU A 113 6.22 17.49 -13.90
C LEU A 113 5.61 18.89 -13.87
N ALA A 114 4.52 19.04 -13.13
CA ALA A 114 3.82 20.32 -12.98
C ALA A 114 3.39 20.56 -11.53
N ALA A 115 3.53 21.80 -11.08
CA ALA A 115 2.89 22.26 -9.86
C ALA A 115 1.43 22.68 -10.15
N GLY A 116 0.53 22.41 -9.20
CA GLY A 116 -0.86 22.85 -9.29
C GLY A 116 -1.54 22.84 -7.93
N TYR A 117 -2.58 23.64 -7.78
CA TYR A 117 -3.41 23.66 -6.57
C TYR A 117 -4.31 22.41 -6.43
N ASN A 118 -4.43 21.65 -7.51
CA ASN A 118 -5.14 20.39 -7.63
C ASN A 118 -4.77 19.71 -8.98
N ALA A 119 -5.26 18.50 -9.20
CA ALA A 119 -4.98 17.72 -10.41
C ALA A 119 -5.39 18.41 -11.72
N HIS A 120 -6.55 19.09 -11.76
CA HIS A 120 -6.99 19.82 -12.97
C HIS A 120 -6.12 21.03 -13.27
N ASP A 121 -5.70 21.76 -12.25
CA ASP A 121 -4.83 22.92 -12.41
C ASP A 121 -3.45 22.49 -12.96
N ALA A 122 -2.86 21.45 -12.40
CA ALA A 122 -1.62 20.88 -12.90
C ALA A 122 -1.73 20.40 -14.36
N LEU A 123 -2.84 19.73 -14.72
CA LEU A 123 -3.09 19.31 -16.10
C LEU A 123 -3.21 20.51 -17.04
N ASN A 124 -3.92 21.57 -16.64
CA ASN A 124 -4.02 22.80 -17.43
C ASN A 124 -2.64 23.45 -17.62
N ASN A 125 -1.77 23.45 -16.60
CA ASN A 125 -0.41 23.97 -16.70
C ASN A 125 0.45 23.18 -17.69
N ILE A 126 0.33 21.85 -17.71
CA ILE A 126 1.01 20.98 -18.68
C ILE A 126 0.50 21.29 -20.10
N LEU A 127 -0.82 21.32 -20.30
CA LEU A 127 -1.40 21.61 -21.62
C LEU A 127 -1.01 23.00 -22.13
N ALA A 128 -0.96 24.01 -21.25
CA ALA A 128 -0.46 25.34 -21.59
C ALA A 128 1.00 25.31 -22.02
N SER A 129 1.86 24.53 -21.36
CA SER A 129 3.28 24.38 -21.74
C SER A 129 3.44 23.70 -23.11
N GLN A 130 2.47 22.88 -23.52
CA GLN A 130 2.38 22.26 -24.83
C GLN A 130 1.73 23.16 -25.90
N GLY A 131 1.33 24.38 -25.54
CA GLY A 131 0.73 25.36 -26.45
C GLY A 131 -0.78 25.25 -26.63
N PHE A 132 -1.46 24.48 -25.79
CA PHE A 132 -2.92 24.37 -25.81
C PHE A 132 -3.60 25.50 -25.01
N SER A 133 -4.84 25.80 -25.36
CA SER A 133 -5.70 26.77 -24.66
C SER A 133 -7.12 26.20 -24.49
N PRO A 134 -7.96 26.80 -23.65
CA PRO A 134 -9.38 26.43 -23.57
C PRO A 134 -10.07 26.43 -24.93
N GLU A 135 -9.78 27.40 -25.78
CA GLU A 135 -10.35 27.53 -27.13
C GLU A 135 -9.85 26.41 -28.05
N SER A 136 -8.53 26.13 -28.09
CA SER A 136 -7.95 25.10 -28.97
C SER A 136 -8.38 23.69 -28.58
N THR A 137 -8.74 23.48 -27.32
CA THR A 137 -9.22 22.19 -26.80
C THR A 137 -10.75 22.04 -26.84
N GLY A 138 -11.48 23.03 -27.37
CA GLY A 138 -12.95 23.03 -27.40
C GLY A 138 -13.56 23.01 -26.00
N GLY A 139 -12.93 23.67 -25.05
CA GLY A 139 -13.39 23.76 -23.66
C GLY A 139 -13.03 22.54 -22.78
N ARG A 140 -12.18 21.63 -23.25
CA ARG A 140 -11.68 20.52 -22.42
C ARG A 140 -10.69 20.98 -21.35
N MET A 141 -9.85 21.98 -21.63
CA MET A 141 -9.16 22.71 -20.58
C MET A 141 -10.17 23.53 -19.78
N THR A 142 -10.18 23.35 -18.48
CA THR A 142 -11.15 24.00 -17.58
C THR A 142 -10.80 25.45 -17.27
N ALA A 143 -9.54 25.82 -17.47
CA ALA A 143 -8.99 27.18 -17.32
C ALA A 143 -7.72 27.35 -18.18
N ALA A 144 -7.32 28.58 -18.44
CA ALA A 144 -6.00 28.87 -18.98
C ALA A 144 -4.94 28.46 -17.97
N GLY A 145 -4.05 27.54 -18.34
CA GLY A 145 -2.97 27.10 -17.48
C GLY A 145 -1.79 28.11 -17.45
N ASN A 146 -0.89 27.90 -16.53
CA ASN A 146 0.38 28.62 -16.44
C ASN A 146 1.54 27.71 -16.93
N ALA A 147 2.00 27.94 -18.15
CA ALA A 147 3.08 27.16 -18.79
C ALA A 147 4.40 27.17 -17.98
N SER A 148 4.65 28.19 -17.15
CA SER A 148 5.86 28.27 -16.33
C SER A 148 5.86 27.35 -15.11
N LEU A 149 4.71 26.72 -14.81
CA LEU A 149 4.55 25.78 -13.71
C LEU A 149 4.54 24.31 -14.19
N ALA A 150 5.00 24.06 -15.42
CA ALA A 150 5.19 22.72 -15.96
C ALA A 150 6.51 22.64 -16.74
N ALA A 151 7.17 21.51 -16.67
CA ALA A 151 8.43 21.27 -17.40
C ALA A 151 8.56 19.79 -17.78
N VAL A 152 9.24 19.52 -18.90
CA VAL A 152 9.68 18.17 -19.26
C VAL A 152 10.78 17.76 -18.27
N ALA A 153 10.53 16.68 -17.54
CA ALA A 153 11.47 16.12 -16.58
C ALA A 153 12.34 15.02 -17.21
N LEU A 154 11.74 14.24 -18.10
CA LEU A 154 12.38 13.13 -18.81
C LEU A 154 11.85 13.08 -20.24
N HIS A 155 12.73 12.82 -21.20
CA HIS A 155 12.38 12.48 -22.58
C HIS A 155 13.04 11.17 -22.99
N LEU A 156 12.28 10.29 -23.62
CA LEU A 156 12.79 9.03 -24.16
C LEU A 156 12.42 8.90 -25.64
N ASP A 157 13.41 8.56 -26.48
CA ASP A 157 13.19 8.26 -27.89
C ASP A 157 12.64 6.84 -28.12
N GLN A 158 12.90 5.93 -27.19
CA GLN A 158 12.55 4.51 -27.28
C GLN A 158 12.04 4.01 -25.94
N ARG A 159 11.23 2.95 -26.00
CA ARG A 159 10.75 2.24 -24.82
C ARG A 159 11.90 1.60 -24.05
N ASP A 160 11.93 1.82 -22.73
CA ASP A 160 12.85 1.16 -21.80
C ASP A 160 12.07 0.11 -20.99
N ALA A 161 12.41 -1.15 -21.16
CA ALA A 161 11.87 -2.29 -20.41
C ALA A 161 12.94 -2.96 -19.53
N VAL A 162 14.02 -2.25 -19.21
CA VAL A 162 15.17 -2.80 -18.49
C VAL A 162 15.39 -2.10 -17.14
N THR A 163 15.30 -0.78 -17.09
CA THR A 163 15.66 0.01 -15.91
C THR A 163 14.88 -0.41 -14.66
N TYR A 164 13.60 -0.75 -14.79
CA TYR A 164 12.74 -1.14 -13.67
C TYR A 164 12.24 -2.58 -13.76
N ALA A 165 12.95 -3.44 -14.51
CA ALA A 165 12.58 -4.85 -14.67
C ALA A 165 12.97 -5.73 -13.47
N VAL A 166 13.74 -5.19 -12.53
CA VAL A 166 14.15 -5.87 -11.31
C VAL A 166 13.77 -5.08 -10.07
N ALA A 167 13.51 -5.78 -9.00
CA ALA A 167 13.18 -5.19 -7.71
C ALA A 167 14.39 -4.43 -7.14
N ALA A 168 14.16 -3.17 -6.74
CA ALA A 168 15.23 -2.31 -6.24
C ALA A 168 15.82 -2.78 -4.90
N GLU A 169 15.03 -3.49 -4.09
CA GLU A 169 15.45 -4.00 -2.78
C GLU A 169 16.29 -5.28 -2.87
N THR A 170 15.97 -6.18 -3.81
CA THR A 170 16.50 -7.53 -3.83
C THR A 170 17.23 -7.89 -5.11
N GLY A 171 16.95 -7.18 -6.21
CA GLY A 171 17.45 -7.52 -7.54
C GLY A 171 16.68 -8.66 -8.23
N GLU A 172 15.63 -9.18 -7.61
CA GLU A 172 14.80 -10.22 -8.21
C GLU A 172 14.03 -9.69 -9.43
N PRO A 173 13.84 -10.51 -10.49
CA PRO A 173 13.04 -10.11 -11.64
C PRO A 173 11.60 -9.81 -11.27
N ILE A 174 11.05 -8.70 -11.75
CA ILE A 174 9.64 -8.35 -11.60
C ILE A 174 8.87 -8.99 -12.75
N THR A 175 7.86 -9.81 -12.41
CA THR A 175 7.02 -10.54 -13.38
C THR A 175 5.54 -10.49 -12.96
N ASN A 176 4.64 -10.95 -13.84
CA ASN A 176 3.23 -11.08 -13.48
C ASN A 176 3.03 -12.07 -12.33
N LEU A 177 2.30 -11.62 -11.31
CA LEU A 177 1.97 -12.42 -10.12
C LEU A 177 0.45 -12.55 -9.91
N PHE A 178 -0.38 -11.75 -10.60
CA PHE A 178 -1.83 -11.64 -10.36
C PHE A 178 -2.69 -12.03 -11.56
N ASP A 179 -2.17 -12.74 -12.55
CA ASP A 179 -2.96 -13.24 -13.70
C ASP A 179 -4.18 -14.06 -13.25
N PHE A 180 -4.08 -14.74 -12.11
CA PHE A 180 -5.18 -15.49 -11.51
C PHE A 180 -6.32 -14.60 -10.98
N ALA A 181 -6.07 -13.32 -10.79
CA ALA A 181 -7.03 -12.35 -10.29
C ALA A 181 -7.76 -11.58 -11.40
N ASP A 182 -7.43 -11.79 -12.67
CA ASP A 182 -8.20 -11.23 -13.77
C ASP A 182 -9.50 -12.01 -13.97
N ILE A 183 -10.63 -11.33 -13.81
CA ILE A 183 -11.95 -11.93 -13.97
C ILE A 183 -12.17 -12.47 -15.39
N ASN A 184 -11.52 -11.87 -16.38
CA ASN A 184 -11.68 -12.22 -17.79
C ASN A 184 -10.99 -13.55 -18.19
N ARG A 185 -10.28 -14.19 -17.26
CA ARG A 185 -9.74 -15.56 -17.45
C ARG A 185 -10.83 -16.66 -17.49
N TYR A 186 -12.01 -16.37 -16.96
CA TYR A 186 -13.10 -17.34 -16.92
C TYR A 186 -13.95 -17.28 -18.17
N GLU A 187 -14.57 -18.42 -18.54
CA GLU A 187 -15.55 -18.45 -19.62
C GLU A 187 -16.72 -17.51 -19.32
N HIS A 188 -17.05 -16.66 -20.28
CA HIS A 188 -18.14 -15.72 -20.15
C HIS A 188 -19.43 -16.31 -20.72
N ARG A 189 -20.53 -16.19 -19.98
CA ARG A 189 -21.88 -16.49 -20.46
C ARG A 189 -22.55 -15.18 -20.86
N GLY A 190 -22.63 -14.93 -22.15
CA GLY A 190 -23.24 -13.71 -22.68
C GLY A 190 -22.40 -12.46 -22.41
N ASP A 191 -23.02 -11.40 -21.86
CA ASP A 191 -22.40 -10.10 -21.62
C ASP A 191 -21.60 -9.99 -20.31
N ASN A 192 -21.07 -11.09 -19.79
CA ASN A 192 -20.39 -11.09 -18.47
C ASN A 192 -18.92 -10.66 -18.54
N GLN A 193 -18.36 -10.44 -19.72
CA GLN A 193 -17.01 -9.92 -19.85
C GLN A 193 -16.91 -8.51 -19.27
N VAL A 194 -15.93 -8.29 -18.42
CA VAL A 194 -15.61 -6.97 -17.88
C VAL A 194 -14.76 -6.22 -18.90
N THR A 195 -15.25 -5.07 -19.35
CA THR A 195 -14.47 -4.14 -20.15
C THR A 195 -13.78 -3.17 -19.21
N TYR A 196 -12.46 -3.19 -19.19
CA TYR A 196 -11.67 -2.25 -18.41
C TYR A 196 -11.79 -0.84 -19.00
N LEU A 197 -11.70 0.15 -18.10
CA LEU A 197 -11.75 1.55 -18.49
C LEU A 197 -10.55 1.90 -19.37
N SER A 198 -10.80 2.54 -20.53
CA SER A 198 -9.75 2.92 -21.47
C SER A 198 -9.87 4.38 -21.90
N ARG A 199 -8.75 5.08 -21.94
CA ARG A 199 -8.68 6.44 -22.52
C ARG A 199 -8.89 6.44 -24.03
N ALA A 200 -8.51 5.37 -24.72
CA ALA A 200 -8.71 5.23 -26.16
C ALA A 200 -10.20 5.21 -26.52
N ASP A 201 -11.04 4.64 -25.68
CA ASP A 201 -12.50 4.62 -25.84
C ASP A 201 -13.21 4.96 -24.51
N TRP A 202 -12.99 6.16 -24.02
CA TRP A 202 -13.60 6.63 -22.79
C TRP A 202 -15.12 6.54 -22.80
N ALA A 203 -15.76 6.90 -23.93
CA ALA A 203 -17.21 6.89 -24.06
C ALA A 203 -17.81 5.47 -24.10
N GLY A 204 -17.10 4.52 -24.68
CA GLY A 204 -17.50 3.11 -24.76
C GLY A 204 -17.24 2.32 -23.49
N THR A 205 -16.14 2.60 -22.80
CA THR A 205 -15.70 1.85 -21.60
C THR A 205 -16.21 2.44 -20.28
N TRP A 206 -16.61 3.72 -20.25
CA TRP A 206 -17.19 4.33 -19.06
C TRP A 206 -18.54 3.69 -18.70
N PRO A 207 -18.75 3.21 -17.47
CA PRO A 207 -20.00 2.60 -17.07
C PRO A 207 -21.14 3.64 -17.08
N LYS A 208 -22.11 3.45 -17.98
CA LYS A 208 -23.26 4.37 -18.21
C LYS A 208 -24.49 4.03 -17.37
N LYS A 209 -24.48 2.88 -16.72
CA LYS A 209 -25.61 2.38 -15.90
C LYS A 209 -25.06 1.72 -14.64
N PRO A 210 -25.89 1.56 -13.59
CA PRO A 210 -25.54 0.69 -12.49
C PRO A 210 -25.08 -0.65 -13.07
N VAL A 211 -23.96 -1.15 -12.57
CA VAL A 211 -23.34 -2.38 -13.06
C VAL A 211 -24.40 -3.47 -13.09
N LYS A 212 -24.63 -4.08 -14.26
CA LYS A 212 -25.43 -5.29 -14.35
C LYS A 212 -24.74 -6.34 -13.49
N LEU A 213 -25.46 -6.90 -12.53
CA LEU A 213 -24.92 -7.97 -11.69
C LEU A 213 -24.55 -9.14 -12.61
N SER A 214 -23.26 -9.43 -12.67
CA SER A 214 -22.76 -10.64 -13.32
C SER A 214 -23.00 -11.83 -12.43
N VAL A 215 -23.34 -12.96 -13.02
CA VAL A 215 -23.47 -14.22 -12.27
C VAL A 215 -22.11 -14.91 -12.30
N ALA A 216 -21.64 -15.36 -11.11
CA ALA A 216 -20.42 -16.15 -11.03
C ALA A 216 -20.53 -17.41 -11.91
N THR A 217 -19.48 -17.70 -12.66
CA THR A 217 -19.41 -18.92 -13.48
C THR A 217 -19.19 -20.15 -12.59
N GLU A 218 -19.45 -21.35 -13.11
CA GLU A 218 -19.16 -22.59 -12.39
C GLU A 218 -17.66 -22.71 -12.06
N GLY A 219 -16.78 -22.26 -12.95
CA GLY A 219 -15.33 -22.23 -12.71
C GLY A 219 -14.95 -21.32 -11.55
N MET A 220 -15.51 -20.10 -11.47
CA MET A 220 -15.29 -19.19 -10.33
C MET A 220 -15.78 -19.80 -9.02
N MET A 221 -16.99 -20.39 -9.03
CA MET A 221 -17.55 -21.03 -7.83
C MET A 221 -16.70 -22.23 -7.38
N SER A 222 -16.22 -23.04 -8.33
CA SER A 222 -15.32 -24.15 -8.06
C SER A 222 -14.01 -23.68 -7.44
N ASP A 223 -13.37 -22.66 -8.03
CA ASP A 223 -12.09 -22.13 -7.52
C ASP A 223 -12.25 -21.52 -6.12
N MET A 224 -13.35 -20.81 -5.85
CA MET A 224 -13.63 -20.24 -4.54
C MET A 224 -14.00 -21.27 -3.46
N ALA A 225 -14.58 -22.40 -3.86
CA ALA A 225 -14.99 -23.47 -2.95
C ALA A 225 -13.86 -24.48 -2.68
N SER A 226 -12.88 -24.59 -3.57
CA SER A 226 -11.86 -25.62 -3.51
C SER A 226 -10.74 -25.24 -2.54
N HIS A 227 -10.64 -25.95 -1.42
CA HIS A 227 -9.36 -26.12 -0.74
C HIS A 227 -8.47 -27.00 -1.63
N LYS A 228 -7.37 -26.44 -2.11
CA LYS A 228 -6.40 -27.20 -2.90
C LYS A 228 -5.44 -27.87 -1.92
N PRO A 229 -5.24 -29.21 -2.03
CA PRO A 229 -4.21 -29.87 -1.23
C PRO A 229 -2.86 -29.18 -1.47
N LEU A 230 -2.11 -28.96 -0.40
CA LEU A 230 -0.75 -28.44 -0.51
C LEU A 230 0.11 -29.38 -1.36
N PRO A 231 1.07 -28.83 -2.13
CA PRO A 231 2.02 -29.66 -2.86
C PRO A 231 2.77 -30.55 -1.89
N ASN A 232 2.84 -31.86 -2.20
CA ASN A 232 3.72 -32.74 -1.45
C ASN A 232 5.16 -32.52 -1.95
N ASP A 233 6.01 -32.01 -1.07
CA ASP A 233 7.46 -31.89 -1.33
C ASP A 233 8.17 -33.09 -0.66
N PRO A 234 8.58 -34.10 -1.42
CA PRO A 234 9.28 -35.26 -0.86
C PRO A 234 10.69 -34.96 -0.34
N GLU A 235 11.23 -33.80 -0.70
CA GLU A 235 12.56 -33.32 -0.25
C GLU A 235 12.45 -32.38 0.97
N ALA A 236 11.23 -32.08 1.42
CA ALA A 236 11.03 -31.23 2.59
C ALA A 236 11.70 -31.82 3.83
N VAL A 237 12.54 -31.03 4.45
CA VAL A 237 13.20 -31.39 5.72
C VAL A 237 12.38 -30.81 6.88
N SER A 238 11.99 -31.66 7.81
CA SER A 238 11.33 -31.20 9.02
C SER A 238 12.22 -30.22 9.78
N PRO A 239 11.70 -29.07 10.26
CA PRO A 239 12.48 -28.17 11.07
C PRO A 239 12.92 -28.85 12.38
N LEU A 240 14.07 -28.46 12.86
CA LEU A 240 14.53 -28.91 14.17
C LEU A 240 13.69 -28.21 15.26
N TYR A 241 13.53 -28.88 16.40
CA TYR A 241 12.83 -28.34 17.55
C TYR A 241 13.30 -28.99 18.83
N ASN A 242 13.06 -28.33 19.98
CA ASN A 242 13.38 -28.80 21.32
C ASN A 242 14.91 -29.05 21.51
N ILE A 243 15.77 -28.25 20.85
CA ILE A 243 17.22 -28.31 20.96
C ILE A 243 17.67 -27.21 21.92
N ASP A 244 17.92 -27.54 23.16
CA ASP A 244 18.38 -26.57 24.18
C ASP A 244 19.78 -26.04 23.84
N SER A 245 19.85 -24.82 23.37
CA SER A 245 21.07 -24.06 23.09
C SER A 245 21.40 -23.06 24.22
N GLY A 246 20.49 -22.85 25.16
CA GLY A 246 20.58 -21.81 26.18
C GLY A 246 20.43 -20.38 25.62
N SER A 247 20.05 -20.24 24.34
CA SER A 247 19.87 -18.95 23.68
C SER A 247 18.60 -18.26 24.17
N GLN A 248 18.62 -16.93 24.27
CA GLN A 248 17.47 -16.13 24.64
C GLN A 248 17.21 -15.07 23.57
N LEU A 249 15.96 -14.73 23.34
CA LEU A 249 15.55 -13.75 22.32
C LEU A 249 16.27 -12.40 22.49
N ILE A 250 16.56 -11.97 23.71
CA ILE A 250 17.26 -10.70 23.96
C ILE A 250 18.66 -10.66 23.33
N ALA A 251 19.32 -11.81 23.17
CA ALA A 251 20.65 -11.90 22.56
C ALA A 251 20.60 -11.66 21.03
N MET A 252 19.43 -11.73 20.41
CA MET A 252 19.25 -11.47 18.98
C MET A 252 19.17 -9.98 18.66
N ARG A 253 19.08 -9.10 19.65
CA ARG A 253 18.95 -7.66 19.44
C ARG A 253 20.11 -7.10 18.62
N GLY A 254 19.76 -6.46 17.48
CA GLY A 254 20.71 -5.83 16.58
C GLY A 254 21.37 -6.77 15.58
N LEU A 255 21.02 -8.06 15.58
CA LEU A 255 21.43 -8.98 14.52
C LEU A 255 20.64 -8.72 13.24
N PRO A 256 21.26 -8.86 12.07
CA PRO A 256 20.55 -8.86 10.79
C PRO A 256 19.42 -9.90 10.75
N TYR A 257 18.41 -9.65 9.93
CA TYR A 257 17.25 -10.54 9.76
C TYR A 257 17.64 -11.97 9.33
N ASP A 258 18.66 -12.09 8.49
CA ASP A 258 19.18 -13.33 7.92
C ASP A 258 20.37 -13.92 8.69
N HIS A 259 20.63 -13.47 9.92
CA HIS A 259 21.75 -13.96 10.71
C HIS A 259 21.48 -15.40 11.21
N SER A 260 22.40 -16.32 10.98
CA SER A 260 22.26 -17.77 11.30
C SER A 260 21.99 -18.10 12.78
N THR A 261 22.21 -17.16 13.68
CA THR A 261 21.89 -17.35 15.11
C THR A 261 20.38 -17.43 15.35
N TRP A 262 19.56 -16.88 14.42
CA TRP A 262 18.11 -17.01 14.49
C TRP A 262 17.66 -18.46 14.40
N ASP A 263 18.29 -19.27 13.53
CA ASP A 263 17.98 -20.70 13.40
C ASP A 263 18.24 -21.44 14.71
N ILE A 264 19.38 -21.14 15.38
CA ILE A 264 19.73 -21.72 16.69
C ILE A 264 18.68 -21.37 17.75
N LEU A 265 18.14 -20.15 17.74
CA LEU A 265 17.07 -19.74 18.65
C LEU A 265 15.76 -20.47 18.32
N LEU A 266 15.40 -20.56 17.04
CA LEU A 266 14.16 -21.20 16.59
C LEU A 266 14.15 -22.72 16.86
N ASP A 267 15.28 -23.39 16.67
CA ASP A 267 15.45 -24.82 16.98
C ASP A 267 15.23 -25.15 18.47
N GLN A 268 15.33 -24.14 19.34
CA GLN A 268 15.10 -24.30 20.78
C GLN A 268 13.61 -24.36 21.14
N LEU A 269 12.73 -23.83 20.28
CA LEU A 269 11.28 -23.88 20.51
C LEU A 269 10.79 -25.32 20.57
N THR A 270 9.91 -25.61 21.51
CA THR A 270 9.18 -26.86 21.50
C THR A 270 8.12 -26.84 20.39
N TYR A 271 7.66 -28.01 19.96
CA TYR A 271 6.57 -28.10 18.98
C TYR A 271 5.31 -27.37 19.46
N GLU A 272 4.99 -27.49 20.73
CA GLU A 272 3.87 -26.82 21.36
C GLU A 272 4.02 -25.30 21.34
N GLU A 273 5.22 -24.77 21.56
CA GLU A 273 5.50 -23.34 21.51
C GLU A 273 5.41 -22.80 20.08
N GLN A 274 5.93 -23.52 19.09
CA GLN A 274 5.77 -23.16 17.68
C GLN A 274 4.29 -23.10 17.29
N ALA A 275 3.54 -24.14 17.61
CA ALA A 275 2.10 -24.18 17.33
C ALA A 275 1.32 -23.08 18.08
N LEU A 276 1.71 -22.78 19.32
CA LEU A 276 1.10 -21.72 20.13
C LEU A 276 1.38 -20.34 19.54
N LEU A 277 2.61 -20.08 19.10
CA LEU A 277 2.99 -18.81 18.50
C LEU A 277 2.15 -18.53 17.23
N VAL A 278 2.05 -19.50 16.35
CA VAL A 278 1.32 -19.36 15.08
C VAL A 278 -0.20 -19.21 15.29
N THR A 279 -0.80 -20.05 16.15
CA THR A 279 -2.26 -20.19 16.26
C THR A 279 -2.93 -19.30 17.30
N ASN A 280 -2.17 -18.67 18.20
CA ASN A 280 -2.70 -17.91 19.33
C ASN A 280 -2.18 -16.48 19.38
N ALA A 281 -2.36 -15.73 18.32
CA ALA A 281 -1.97 -14.32 18.25
C ALA A 281 -3.16 -13.36 18.48
N ALA A 282 -4.17 -13.76 19.24
CA ALA A 282 -5.33 -12.92 19.54
C ALA A 282 -4.94 -11.75 20.44
N PHE A 283 -4.81 -10.56 19.86
CA PHE A 283 -4.42 -9.31 20.53
C PHE A 283 -3.12 -9.42 21.35
N GLY A 284 -2.17 -10.19 20.82
CA GLY A 284 -0.84 -10.38 21.38
C GLY A 284 -0.33 -11.80 21.17
N THR A 285 0.91 -12.07 21.57
CA THR A 285 1.52 -13.40 21.52
C THR A 285 1.69 -13.95 22.93
N SER A 286 1.57 -15.28 23.08
CA SER A 286 1.85 -15.95 24.34
C SER A 286 3.33 -15.86 24.72
N ALA A 287 3.64 -15.98 26.00
CA ALA A 287 5.01 -16.20 26.45
C ALA A 287 5.55 -17.55 25.94
N LEU A 288 6.83 -17.58 25.56
CA LEU A 288 7.55 -18.79 25.15
C LEU A 288 8.78 -18.93 26.06
N ASP A 289 8.69 -19.85 27.00
CA ASP A 289 9.70 -19.97 28.08
C ASP A 289 11.05 -20.43 27.54
N SER A 290 11.08 -21.31 26.54
CA SER A 290 12.31 -21.85 25.95
C SER A 290 13.27 -20.78 25.44
N ILE A 291 12.73 -19.67 24.90
CA ILE A 291 13.52 -18.55 24.34
C ILE A 291 13.42 -17.27 25.18
N ALA A 292 12.80 -17.33 26.33
CA ALA A 292 12.53 -16.19 27.22
C ALA A 292 11.74 -15.04 26.54
N LEU A 293 10.85 -15.37 25.60
CA LEU A 293 9.88 -14.42 25.05
C LEU A 293 8.78 -14.19 26.08
N LYS A 294 8.56 -12.94 26.43
CA LYS A 294 7.43 -12.53 27.27
C LYS A 294 6.15 -12.43 26.46
N GLU A 295 5.01 -12.61 27.12
CA GLU A 295 3.72 -12.28 26.54
C GLU A 295 3.73 -10.84 26.00
N THR A 296 3.20 -10.64 24.80
CA THR A 296 3.00 -9.33 24.19
C THR A 296 1.54 -8.96 24.12
N LYS A 297 1.24 -7.67 24.02
CA LYS A 297 -0.13 -7.17 23.89
C LYS A 297 -0.28 -6.37 22.60
N ALA A 298 -1.33 -6.67 21.84
CA ALA A 298 -1.73 -5.89 20.67
C ALA A 298 -3.04 -5.15 20.93
N SER A 299 -3.27 -4.06 20.22
CA SER A 299 -4.52 -3.32 20.23
C SER A 299 -4.93 -2.94 18.83
N ASP A 300 -6.23 -2.96 18.59
CA ASP A 300 -6.82 -2.39 17.39
C ASP A 300 -6.91 -0.87 17.51
N GLY A 301 -7.10 -0.22 16.34
CA GLY A 301 -7.42 1.20 16.23
C GLY A 301 -6.33 2.03 15.55
N PRO A 302 -6.60 2.56 14.34
CA PRO A 302 -5.66 3.46 13.67
C PRO A 302 -5.65 4.87 14.28
N THR A 303 -6.71 5.29 14.97
CA THR A 303 -6.85 6.66 15.50
C THR A 303 -6.79 6.74 17.03
N ALA A 304 -6.74 5.60 17.72
CA ALA A 304 -6.64 5.50 19.17
C ALA A 304 -6.23 4.09 19.58
N VAL A 305 -5.74 3.91 20.79
CA VAL A 305 -5.56 2.59 21.42
C VAL A 305 -6.93 2.10 21.88
N SER A 306 -7.61 1.28 21.08
CA SER A 306 -9.01 0.88 21.34
C SER A 306 -9.20 0.05 22.62
N ALA A 307 -8.14 -0.63 23.08
CA ALA A 307 -8.15 -1.37 24.34
C ALA A 307 -8.05 -0.47 25.58
N SER A 308 -7.92 0.86 25.43
CA SER A 308 -7.75 1.79 26.54
C SER A 308 -8.88 2.79 26.63
N ILE A 309 -9.36 3.02 27.84
CA ILE A 309 -10.33 4.08 28.16
C ILE A 309 -9.63 5.44 28.45
N THR A 310 -8.32 5.47 28.51
CA THR A 310 -7.52 6.66 28.85
C THR A 310 -6.73 7.21 27.66
N ALA A 311 -6.71 6.51 26.53
CA ALA A 311 -6.02 6.96 25.34
C ALA A 311 -6.76 8.13 24.64
N VAL A 312 -5.99 8.98 23.97
CA VAL A 312 -6.53 10.06 23.15
C VAL A 312 -7.04 9.50 21.83
N SER A 313 -8.23 9.93 21.41
CA SER A 313 -8.75 9.65 20.07
C SER A 313 -8.45 10.82 19.15
N PHE A 314 -7.73 10.56 18.08
CA PHE A 314 -7.43 11.52 17.01
C PHE A 314 -8.58 11.56 15.98
N PRO A 315 -8.69 12.61 15.16
CA PRO A 315 -9.52 12.58 13.96
C PRO A 315 -9.17 11.39 13.06
N ASN A 316 -10.04 11.03 12.12
CA ASN A 316 -9.77 9.90 11.22
C ASN A 316 -8.60 10.15 10.24
N GLU A 317 -8.00 9.07 9.73
CA GLU A 317 -6.82 9.10 8.86
C GLU A 317 -7.03 9.91 7.57
N GLY A 318 -8.24 9.90 6.99
CA GLY A 318 -8.58 10.73 5.83
C GLY A 318 -8.46 12.23 6.10
N ILE A 319 -8.72 12.68 7.35
CA ILE A 319 -8.50 14.09 7.74
C ILE A 319 -7.00 14.39 7.85
N TRP A 320 -6.20 13.45 8.36
CA TRP A 320 -4.75 13.64 8.43
C TRP A 320 -4.16 13.77 7.03
N ALA A 321 -4.50 12.85 6.12
CA ALA A 321 -4.03 12.87 4.74
C ALA A 321 -4.45 14.15 4.01
N SER A 322 -5.68 14.64 4.23
CA SER A 322 -6.17 15.89 3.65
C SER A 322 -5.36 17.12 4.07
N SER A 323 -4.55 17.02 5.11
CA SER A 323 -3.63 18.09 5.52
C SER A 323 -2.40 18.20 4.61
N PHE A 324 -2.04 17.18 3.84
CA PHE A 324 -0.78 17.07 3.09
C PHE A 324 0.46 17.39 3.97
N ASP A 325 0.42 16.99 5.25
CA ASP A 325 1.43 17.33 6.25
C ASP A 325 2.03 16.05 6.85
N VAL A 326 3.05 15.50 6.18
CA VAL A 326 3.73 14.25 6.56
C VAL A 326 4.32 14.33 7.96
N GLU A 327 4.87 15.51 8.33
CA GLU A 327 5.46 15.72 9.65
C GLU A 327 4.40 15.66 10.77
N LEU A 328 3.20 16.20 10.50
CA LEU A 328 2.07 16.10 11.42
C LEU A 328 1.65 14.64 11.61
N ILE A 329 1.56 13.86 10.52
CA ILE A 329 1.16 12.45 10.58
C ILE A 329 2.21 11.63 11.35
N GLU A 330 3.50 11.86 11.13
CA GLU A 330 4.58 11.20 11.88
C GLU A 330 4.47 11.51 13.38
N ARG A 331 4.15 12.76 13.74
CA ARG A 331 3.93 13.14 15.15
C ARG A 331 2.68 12.48 15.73
N ILE A 332 1.62 12.30 14.96
CA ILE A 332 0.43 11.56 15.42
C ILE A 332 0.81 10.11 15.70
N GLY A 333 1.55 9.46 14.82
CA GLY A 333 2.08 8.11 15.03
C GLY A 333 2.95 8.00 16.30
N ASP A 334 3.78 9.00 16.57
CA ASP A 334 4.58 9.08 17.79
C ASP A 334 3.70 9.17 19.06
N PHE A 335 2.62 9.97 19.03
CA PHE A 335 1.68 10.08 20.15
C PHE A 335 0.83 8.82 20.35
N LEU A 336 0.37 8.19 19.26
CA LEU A 336 -0.35 6.92 19.33
C LEU A 336 0.53 5.83 19.98
N ALA A 337 1.80 5.79 19.61
CA ALA A 337 2.75 4.84 20.21
C ALA A 337 3.05 5.15 21.68
N GLU A 338 3.09 6.42 22.08
CA GLU A 338 3.22 6.78 23.50
C GLU A 338 2.02 6.28 24.31
N ASP A 339 0.80 6.52 23.81
CA ASP A 339 -0.42 6.01 24.43
C ASP A 339 -0.42 4.47 24.48
N ALA A 340 0.02 3.80 23.42
CA ALA A 340 0.14 2.34 23.37
C ALA A 340 1.07 1.83 24.48
N ARG A 341 2.27 2.40 24.60
CA ARG A 341 3.24 2.03 25.63
C ARG A 341 2.74 2.25 27.05
N LEU A 342 2.08 3.39 27.30
CA LEU A 342 1.48 3.69 28.61
C LEU A 342 0.40 2.67 29.01
N ASN A 343 -0.23 2.02 28.02
CA ASN A 343 -1.23 0.97 28.22
C ASN A 343 -0.66 -0.46 28.10
N GLY A 344 0.68 -0.59 28.03
CA GLY A 344 1.36 -1.88 27.91
C GLY A 344 1.07 -2.59 26.59
N VAL A 345 0.83 -1.83 25.51
CA VAL A 345 0.58 -2.34 24.16
C VAL A 345 1.89 -2.28 23.37
N ASP A 346 2.30 -3.41 22.82
CA ASP A 346 3.54 -3.59 22.05
C ASP A 346 3.31 -3.46 20.53
N THR A 347 2.07 -3.73 20.09
CA THR A 347 1.69 -3.79 18.67
C THR A 347 0.35 -3.09 18.46
N MET A 348 0.27 -2.26 17.42
CA MET A 348 -0.96 -1.62 16.99
C MET A 348 -1.39 -2.14 15.61
N TYR A 349 -2.66 -2.57 15.48
CA TYR A 349 -3.25 -2.90 14.18
C TYR A 349 -3.63 -1.60 13.45
N ALA A 350 -2.62 -0.93 12.96
CA ALA A 350 -2.59 0.39 12.32
C ALA A 350 -1.29 0.55 11.53
N PRO A 351 -1.26 1.43 10.51
CA PRO A 351 -2.36 2.20 9.91
C PRO A 351 -3.25 1.38 8.98
N GLY A 352 -4.44 1.93 8.67
CA GLY A 352 -5.26 1.48 7.57
C GLY A 352 -4.79 2.09 6.24
N VAL A 353 -4.45 1.27 5.24
CA VAL A 353 -3.79 1.80 4.02
C VAL A 353 -4.48 1.40 2.71
N ASN A 354 -5.70 0.88 2.76
CA ASN A 354 -6.46 0.60 1.56
C ASN A 354 -6.95 1.88 0.88
N ILE A 355 -7.23 1.79 -0.42
CA ILE A 355 -7.60 2.95 -1.25
C ILE A 355 -9.10 3.25 -1.14
N HIS A 356 -9.47 4.52 -1.06
CA HIS A 356 -10.86 4.99 -1.21
C HIS A 356 -11.33 4.84 -2.66
N ARG A 357 -11.58 3.61 -3.11
CA ARG A 357 -12.06 3.35 -4.49
C ARG A 357 -13.43 3.97 -4.73
N THR A 358 -14.26 3.98 -3.71
CA THR A 358 -15.60 4.57 -3.74
C THR A 358 -15.87 5.32 -2.42
N PRO A 359 -16.62 6.44 -2.45
CA PRO A 359 -16.99 7.14 -1.22
C PRO A 359 -17.93 6.32 -0.33
N PHE A 360 -18.48 5.22 -0.82
CA PHE A 360 -19.35 4.30 -0.08
C PHE A 360 -18.61 3.10 0.53
N GLY A 361 -17.29 3.07 0.46
CA GLY A 361 -16.46 2.08 1.16
C GLY A 361 -16.72 2.16 2.68
N GLY A 362 -17.15 1.06 3.30
CA GLY A 362 -17.63 1.06 4.69
C GLY A 362 -16.57 1.41 5.73
N ARG A 363 -15.27 1.36 5.36
CA ARG A 363 -14.12 1.67 6.22
C ARG A 363 -13.26 2.84 5.72
N ALA A 364 -13.77 3.66 4.79
CA ALA A 364 -13.06 4.83 4.29
C ALA A 364 -12.66 5.83 5.42
N HIS A 365 -13.32 5.78 6.58
CA HIS A 365 -12.97 6.59 7.74
C HIS A 365 -11.64 6.18 8.42
N GLU A 366 -11.15 4.97 8.18
CA GLU A 366 -9.87 4.47 8.72
C GLU A 366 -8.82 4.24 7.64
N TYR A 367 -8.96 4.85 6.48
CA TYR A 367 -8.01 4.84 5.37
C TYR A 367 -7.68 6.28 4.96
N PHE A 368 -6.50 6.50 4.38
CA PHE A 368 -5.99 7.85 4.15
C PHE A 368 -6.63 8.56 2.97
N SER A 369 -6.67 7.95 1.77
CA SER A 369 -7.01 8.68 0.54
C SER A 369 -7.47 7.77 -0.61
N GLU A 370 -8.02 8.40 -1.64
CA GLU A 370 -8.22 7.81 -2.98
C GLU A 370 -6.91 7.76 -3.79
N ASP A 371 -5.92 8.57 -3.42
CA ASP A 371 -4.63 8.64 -4.11
C ASP A 371 -3.61 7.69 -3.48
N PRO A 372 -2.99 6.80 -4.27
CA PRO A 372 -2.06 5.81 -3.75
C PRO A 372 -0.77 6.42 -3.19
N LEU A 373 -0.27 7.52 -3.78
CA LEU A 373 0.95 8.16 -3.29
C LEU A 373 0.74 8.90 -1.98
N LEU A 374 -0.35 9.66 -1.87
CA LEU A 374 -0.69 10.34 -0.61
C LEU A 374 -0.88 9.33 0.51
N THR A 375 -1.56 8.21 0.23
CA THR A 375 -1.72 7.10 1.17
C THR A 375 -0.37 6.50 1.55
N ALA A 376 0.53 6.27 0.59
CA ALA A 376 1.86 5.73 0.84
C ALA A 376 2.69 6.62 1.78
N TYR A 377 2.77 7.91 1.51
CA TYR A 377 3.52 8.83 2.35
C TYR A 377 2.91 9.01 3.75
N ALA A 378 1.58 9.02 3.85
CA ALA A 378 0.89 9.07 5.13
C ALA A 378 1.15 7.80 5.96
N ALA A 379 1.04 6.63 5.35
CA ALA A 379 1.33 5.35 6.00
C ALA A 379 2.79 5.27 6.47
N MET A 380 3.75 5.64 5.61
CA MET A 380 5.17 5.70 5.98
C MET A 380 5.41 6.62 7.18
N ALA A 381 4.76 7.76 7.22
CA ALA A 381 4.93 8.73 8.31
C ALA A 381 4.40 8.17 9.64
N GLU A 382 3.21 7.59 9.64
CA GLU A 382 2.64 6.98 10.84
C GLU A 382 3.47 5.80 11.33
N VAL A 383 3.90 4.90 10.43
CA VAL A 383 4.81 3.80 10.73
C VAL A 383 6.09 4.29 11.39
N LYS A 384 6.74 5.31 10.83
CA LYS A 384 7.95 5.91 11.41
C LYS A 384 7.71 6.44 12.81
N GLY A 385 6.61 7.17 13.00
CA GLY A 385 6.24 7.70 14.31
C GLY A 385 6.08 6.59 15.35
N MET A 386 5.34 5.54 15.02
CA MET A 386 5.12 4.42 15.94
C MET A 386 6.41 3.65 16.26
N GLN A 387 7.21 3.33 15.25
CA GLN A 387 8.43 2.54 15.43
C GLN A 387 9.51 3.28 16.22
N LYS A 388 9.53 4.62 16.22
CA LYS A 388 10.41 5.42 17.10
C LYS A 388 10.24 5.10 18.57
N LYS A 389 9.06 4.73 19.00
CA LYS A 389 8.74 4.37 20.39
C LYS A 389 8.85 2.87 20.66
N GLY A 390 9.20 2.08 19.65
CA GLY A 390 9.30 0.61 19.77
C GLY A 390 7.96 -0.09 19.75
N VAL A 391 6.88 0.55 19.26
CA VAL A 391 5.58 -0.07 18.99
C VAL A 391 5.59 -0.57 17.55
N ILE A 392 5.16 -1.81 17.34
CA ILE A 392 5.09 -2.42 16.01
C ILE A 392 3.77 -2.03 15.34
N PRO A 393 3.80 -1.25 14.23
CA PRO A 393 2.63 -1.01 13.41
C PRO A 393 2.34 -2.22 12.52
N VAL A 394 1.06 -2.55 12.34
CA VAL A 394 0.59 -3.64 11.47
C VAL A 394 -0.28 -3.03 10.39
N LEU A 395 0.29 -2.88 9.20
CA LEU A 395 -0.41 -2.33 8.03
C LEU A 395 -1.64 -3.17 7.70
N LYS A 396 -2.81 -2.55 7.54
CA LYS A 396 -4.05 -3.26 7.25
C LYS A 396 -4.90 -2.58 6.18
N HIS A 397 -5.66 -3.33 5.40
CA HIS A 397 -5.71 -4.79 5.36
C HIS A 397 -5.05 -5.25 4.07
N TYR A 398 -4.07 -6.09 4.16
CA TYR A 398 -3.22 -6.53 3.05
C TYR A 398 -3.85 -7.74 2.35
N ALA A 399 -4.44 -7.57 1.15
CA ALA A 399 -4.60 -6.34 0.42
C ALA A 399 -6.01 -6.27 -0.19
N PHE A 400 -6.30 -5.15 -0.89
CA PHE A 400 -7.53 -4.98 -1.68
C PHE A 400 -8.83 -4.92 -0.86
N ASN A 401 -8.79 -4.50 0.40
CA ASN A 401 -9.98 -4.36 1.25
C ASN A 401 -10.61 -2.96 1.09
N ASP A 402 -11.04 -2.63 -0.11
CA ASP A 402 -11.69 -1.37 -0.46
C ASP A 402 -13.23 -1.45 -0.51
N GLU A 403 -13.79 -2.63 -0.16
CA GLU A 403 -15.22 -2.90 -0.08
C GLU A 403 -15.54 -3.74 1.18
N GLU A 404 -16.54 -3.30 1.94
CA GLU A 404 -16.96 -3.96 3.19
C GLU A 404 -18.22 -4.80 3.05
N SER A 405 -18.99 -4.60 1.98
CA SER A 405 -20.19 -5.44 1.74
C SER A 405 -19.75 -6.87 1.45
N ALA A 406 -20.22 -7.80 2.28
CA ALA A 406 -19.87 -9.23 2.21
C ALA A 406 -18.34 -9.48 2.29
N ARG A 407 -17.58 -8.67 3.03
CA ARG A 407 -16.12 -8.74 3.13
C ARG A 407 -15.56 -10.11 3.49
N ASN A 408 -16.32 -10.92 4.23
CA ASN A 408 -15.93 -12.28 4.60
C ASN A 408 -15.90 -13.20 3.38
N GLY A 409 -14.81 -13.12 2.62
CA GLY A 409 -14.57 -13.97 1.45
C GLY A 409 -15.09 -13.42 0.13
N ILE A 410 -15.46 -12.13 0.03
CA ILE A 410 -15.70 -11.49 -1.28
C ILE A 410 -14.46 -11.64 -2.17
N GLY A 411 -14.63 -12.00 -3.43
CA GLY A 411 -13.55 -12.04 -4.43
C GLY A 411 -13.33 -10.67 -5.05
N ILE A 412 -12.14 -10.12 -4.91
CA ILE A 412 -11.72 -8.88 -5.56
C ILE A 412 -10.97 -9.26 -6.83
N TRP A 413 -11.41 -8.71 -7.96
CA TRP A 413 -10.88 -9.01 -9.29
C TRP A 413 -10.26 -7.76 -9.90
N LEU A 414 -9.03 -7.89 -10.40
CA LEU A 414 -8.27 -6.79 -10.99
C LEU A 414 -7.18 -7.33 -11.91
N ASN A 415 -6.65 -6.46 -12.77
CA ASN A 415 -5.46 -6.77 -13.56
C ASN A 415 -4.17 -6.44 -12.77
N GLU A 416 -3.05 -6.95 -13.25
CA GLU A 416 -1.72 -6.77 -12.64
C GLU A 416 -1.33 -5.29 -12.50
N GLN A 417 -1.57 -4.48 -13.55
CA GLN A 417 -1.24 -3.05 -13.54
C GLN A 417 -1.97 -2.31 -12.41
N ALA A 418 -3.28 -2.50 -12.28
CA ALA A 418 -4.05 -1.87 -11.22
C ALA A 418 -3.61 -2.36 -9.83
N ALA A 419 -3.29 -3.66 -9.69
CA ALA A 419 -2.77 -4.19 -8.45
C ALA A 419 -1.51 -3.45 -8.01
N ARG A 420 -0.51 -3.34 -8.88
CA ARG A 420 0.81 -2.79 -8.56
C ARG A 420 0.85 -1.27 -8.46
N GLU A 421 0.18 -0.56 -9.37
CA GLU A 421 0.29 0.90 -9.46
C GLU A 421 -0.65 1.64 -8.51
N ILE A 422 -1.74 0.99 -8.06
CA ILE A 422 -2.77 1.65 -7.25
C ILE A 422 -2.87 1.00 -5.87
N TYR A 423 -3.31 -0.26 -5.81
CA TYR A 423 -3.75 -0.86 -4.55
C TYR A 423 -2.61 -1.36 -3.68
N LEU A 424 -1.50 -1.79 -4.26
CA LEU A 424 -0.33 -2.27 -3.54
C LEU A 424 0.71 -1.19 -3.28
N LEU A 425 0.70 -0.08 -4.01
CA LEU A 425 1.68 1.00 -3.86
C LEU A 425 1.82 1.50 -2.41
N PRO A 426 0.74 1.75 -1.64
CA PRO A 426 0.88 2.19 -0.25
C PRO A 426 1.59 1.17 0.65
N PHE A 427 1.31 -0.11 0.45
CA PHE A 427 1.97 -1.20 1.17
C PHE A 427 3.44 -1.33 0.76
N GLU A 428 3.73 -1.30 -0.55
CA GLU A 428 5.09 -1.32 -1.09
C GLU A 428 5.97 -0.29 -0.39
N TYR A 429 5.54 0.97 -0.38
CA TYR A 429 6.32 2.08 0.18
C TYR A 429 6.50 1.98 1.70
N ALA A 430 5.48 1.53 2.42
CA ALA A 430 5.56 1.38 3.86
C ALA A 430 6.39 0.16 4.29
N MET A 431 6.43 -0.91 3.48
CA MET A 431 7.16 -2.15 3.77
C MET A 431 8.64 -2.10 3.37
N ARG A 432 8.98 -1.46 2.24
CA ARG A 432 10.34 -1.41 1.72
C ARG A 432 11.29 -0.68 2.67
N PRO A 433 12.39 -1.32 3.14
CA PRO A 433 13.35 -0.67 4.04
C PRO A 433 14.02 0.55 3.43
N SER A 434 14.34 0.54 2.13
CA SER A 434 15.00 1.64 1.42
C SER A 434 14.15 2.92 1.41
N MET A 435 12.82 2.80 1.50
CA MET A 435 11.91 3.94 1.58
C MET A 435 11.92 4.60 2.98
N GLY A 436 12.57 3.96 3.94
CA GLY A 436 12.89 4.50 5.26
C GLY A 436 11.77 4.36 6.30
N ALA A 437 10.67 3.65 6.01
CA ALA A 437 9.68 3.26 7.01
C ALA A 437 9.94 1.82 7.50
N GLY A 438 10.02 0.85 6.59
CA GLY A 438 10.32 -0.54 6.90
C GLY A 438 9.37 -1.10 7.96
N ALA A 439 8.07 -1.11 7.67
CA ALA A 439 7.05 -1.61 8.59
C ALA A 439 7.38 -3.04 9.04
N LEU A 440 7.11 -3.36 10.30
CA LEU A 440 7.43 -4.65 10.88
C LEU A 440 6.22 -5.58 11.04
N GLY A 441 5.06 -5.20 10.54
CA GLY A 441 3.88 -6.04 10.55
C GLY A 441 2.90 -5.68 9.43
N ALA A 442 2.15 -6.69 8.97
CA ALA A 442 1.03 -6.50 8.04
C ALA A 442 -0.07 -7.53 8.34
N MET A 443 -1.32 -7.13 8.12
CA MET A 443 -2.50 -7.96 8.37
C MET A 443 -3.18 -8.32 7.06
N SER A 444 -3.27 -9.62 6.75
CA SER A 444 -4.05 -10.08 5.60
C SER A 444 -5.53 -9.81 5.79
N SER A 445 -6.21 -9.46 4.70
CA SER A 445 -7.62 -9.08 4.72
C SER A 445 -8.56 -10.30 4.72
N PHE A 446 -9.85 -10.07 5.04
CA PHE A 446 -10.91 -11.09 4.93
C PHE A 446 -11.25 -11.44 3.48
N ASN A 447 -11.06 -10.53 2.53
CA ASN A 447 -11.41 -10.76 1.15
C ASN A 447 -10.46 -11.74 0.46
N ARG A 448 -10.88 -12.19 -0.70
CA ARG A 448 -10.05 -12.92 -1.64
C ARG A 448 -9.46 -11.95 -2.68
N VAL A 449 -8.33 -12.31 -3.24
CA VAL A 449 -7.79 -11.78 -4.48
C VAL A 449 -8.06 -12.84 -5.56
N GLY A 450 -8.87 -12.50 -6.56
CA GLY A 450 -9.48 -13.51 -7.41
C GLY A 450 -10.32 -14.48 -6.57
N ALA A 451 -10.07 -15.77 -6.70
CA ALA A 451 -10.71 -16.83 -5.93
C ALA A 451 -9.98 -17.19 -4.63
N LEU A 452 -8.75 -16.69 -4.42
CA LEU A 452 -7.87 -17.11 -3.32
C LEU A 452 -7.91 -16.11 -2.16
N TRP A 453 -8.04 -16.58 -0.93
CA TRP A 453 -7.94 -15.73 0.25
C TRP A 453 -6.57 -15.02 0.30
N THR A 454 -6.52 -13.74 0.66
CA THR A 454 -5.28 -12.96 0.66
C THR A 454 -4.20 -13.54 1.56
N GLY A 455 -4.56 -14.11 2.73
CA GLY A 455 -3.64 -14.80 3.62
C GLY A 455 -3.12 -16.15 3.08
N ALA A 456 -3.77 -16.72 2.06
CA ALA A 456 -3.33 -17.90 1.34
C ALA A 456 -2.66 -17.57 -0.01
N SER A 457 -2.39 -16.30 -0.28
CA SER A 457 -1.77 -15.86 -1.52
C SER A 457 -0.25 -15.78 -1.38
N LYS A 458 0.44 -16.80 -1.86
CA LYS A 458 1.91 -16.80 -1.96
C LYS A 458 2.41 -15.58 -2.75
N ALA A 459 1.72 -15.21 -3.83
CA ALA A 459 2.04 -14.03 -4.63
C ALA A 459 2.09 -12.75 -3.79
N LEU A 460 1.14 -12.58 -2.84
CA LEU A 460 1.14 -11.43 -1.93
C LEU A 460 2.19 -11.53 -0.83
N GLN A 461 2.23 -12.65 -0.10
CA GLN A 461 2.99 -12.72 1.16
C GLN A 461 4.46 -13.07 0.96
N LEU A 462 4.80 -13.82 -0.09
CA LEU A 462 6.17 -14.24 -0.37
C LEU A 462 6.72 -13.53 -1.62
N ASP A 463 6.08 -13.72 -2.77
CA ASP A 463 6.70 -13.35 -4.03
C ASP A 463 6.86 -11.83 -4.16
N ILE A 464 5.81 -11.03 -3.88
CA ILE A 464 5.91 -9.57 -3.94
C ILE A 464 6.49 -8.97 -2.64
N SER A 465 5.99 -9.37 -1.46
CA SER A 465 6.42 -8.70 -0.22
C SER A 465 7.83 -9.07 0.21
N ARG A 466 8.18 -10.36 0.21
CA ARG A 466 9.52 -10.82 0.63
C ARG A 466 10.53 -10.68 -0.50
N ASN A 467 10.19 -11.21 -1.69
CA ASN A 467 11.17 -11.35 -2.77
C ASN A 467 11.36 -10.05 -3.56
N GLU A 468 10.31 -9.23 -3.77
CA GLU A 468 10.48 -7.95 -4.46
C GLU A 468 10.74 -6.79 -3.48
N TRP A 469 9.98 -6.69 -2.36
CA TRP A 469 10.03 -5.53 -1.46
C TRP A 469 10.94 -5.69 -0.25
N ASN A 470 11.53 -6.89 -0.04
CA ASN A 470 12.37 -7.20 1.12
C ASN A 470 11.67 -6.92 2.47
N PHE A 471 10.38 -7.22 2.55
CA PHE A 471 9.62 -7.06 3.79
C PHE A 471 10.14 -8.02 4.86
N GLN A 472 10.61 -7.47 5.97
CA GLN A 472 11.22 -8.23 7.08
C GLN A 472 10.29 -8.35 8.30
N GLY A 473 9.07 -7.78 8.22
CA GLY A 473 8.07 -7.89 9.26
C GLY A 473 7.31 -9.22 9.23
N TYR A 474 6.35 -9.38 10.11
CA TYR A 474 5.48 -10.56 10.15
C TYR A 474 4.12 -10.32 9.46
N PHE A 475 3.51 -11.39 8.98
CA PHE A 475 2.12 -11.40 8.54
C PHE A 475 1.21 -11.99 9.60
N ILE A 476 0.17 -11.25 9.99
CA ILE A 476 -0.93 -11.75 10.81
C ILE A 476 -2.22 -11.77 9.98
N THR A 477 -3.12 -12.71 10.26
CA THR A 477 -4.44 -12.68 9.63
C THR A 477 -5.32 -11.59 10.24
N ASP A 478 -6.37 -11.14 9.53
CA ASP A 478 -7.54 -10.59 10.19
C ASP A 478 -8.21 -11.71 11.04
N MET A 479 -9.27 -11.41 11.78
CA MET A 479 -9.84 -12.30 12.80
C MET A 479 -10.29 -13.64 12.22
N ALA A 480 -9.41 -14.65 12.22
CA ALA A 480 -9.61 -15.97 11.63
C ALA A 480 -10.73 -16.78 12.29
N SER A 481 -11.08 -16.47 13.53
CA SER A 481 -12.15 -17.14 14.26
C SER A 481 -13.54 -16.51 14.10
N SER A 482 -13.67 -15.47 13.26
CA SER A 482 -14.96 -14.80 13.05
C SER A 482 -15.95 -15.68 12.28
N ASN A 483 -17.24 -15.50 12.56
CA ASN A 483 -18.30 -16.23 11.89
C ASN A 483 -18.20 -16.12 10.36
N GLY A 484 -18.10 -17.28 9.68
CA GLY A 484 -18.05 -17.36 8.22
C GLY A 484 -16.63 -17.33 7.61
N ALA A 485 -15.58 -17.27 8.40
CA ALA A 485 -14.19 -17.26 7.93
C ALA A 485 -13.56 -18.68 7.82
N LEU A 486 -14.36 -19.70 7.57
CA LEU A 486 -13.90 -21.10 7.46
C LEU A 486 -12.90 -21.35 6.31
N PHE A 487 -12.79 -20.42 5.38
CA PHE A 487 -11.83 -20.48 4.28
C PHE A 487 -10.44 -19.96 4.68
N MET A 488 -10.28 -19.40 5.86
CA MET A 488 -9.01 -18.92 6.41
C MET A 488 -8.34 -20.08 7.16
N THR A 489 -7.78 -21.03 6.41
CA THR A 489 -7.21 -22.26 6.95
C THR A 489 -5.75 -22.05 7.36
N PHE A 490 -5.29 -22.79 8.38
CA PHE A 490 -3.92 -22.68 8.89
C PHE A 490 -2.89 -23.15 7.86
N ASP A 491 -3.12 -24.28 7.24
CA ASP A 491 -2.23 -24.90 6.26
C ASP A 491 -2.02 -23.99 5.04
N ASP A 492 -3.09 -23.47 4.43
CA ASP A 492 -2.98 -22.53 3.30
C ASP A 492 -2.25 -21.26 3.69
N GLY A 493 -2.55 -20.71 4.87
CA GLY A 493 -1.91 -19.47 5.35
C GLY A 493 -0.41 -19.67 5.62
N VAL A 494 -0.03 -20.67 6.39
CA VAL A 494 1.38 -20.95 6.73
C VAL A 494 2.18 -21.27 5.47
N PHE A 495 1.66 -22.08 4.57
CA PHE A 495 2.31 -22.40 3.29
C PHE A 495 2.56 -21.15 2.44
N SER A 496 1.69 -20.16 2.55
CA SER A 496 1.77 -18.93 1.77
C SER A 496 2.56 -17.80 2.43
N GLY A 497 3.04 -18.00 3.67
CA GLY A 497 3.87 -17.02 4.38
C GLY A 497 3.15 -16.25 5.49
N THR A 498 1.94 -16.66 5.91
CA THR A 498 1.28 -16.12 7.11
C THR A 498 2.00 -16.66 8.35
N ASP A 499 2.49 -15.75 9.18
CA ASP A 499 3.24 -16.10 10.40
C ASP A 499 2.33 -16.31 11.62
N LEU A 500 1.27 -15.50 11.75
CA LEU A 500 0.41 -15.47 12.93
C LEU A 500 -1.07 -15.48 12.53
N PHE A 501 -1.90 -16.16 13.33
CA PHE A 501 -3.34 -16.16 13.15
C PHE A 501 -4.02 -15.39 14.29
N LEU A 502 -4.73 -14.32 13.94
CA LEU A 502 -5.55 -13.55 14.86
C LEU A 502 -6.81 -14.35 15.20
N GLY A 503 -6.67 -15.29 16.09
CA GLY A 503 -7.75 -16.16 16.55
C GLY A 503 -7.71 -16.28 18.07
N SER A 504 -8.86 -16.50 18.69
CA SER A 504 -8.86 -16.94 20.08
C SER A 504 -8.28 -18.36 20.09
N GLY A 505 -7.06 -18.50 20.60
CA GLY A 505 -6.36 -19.78 20.74
C GLY A 505 -7.22 -20.80 21.44
N SER A 506 -8.11 -21.40 20.69
CA SER A 506 -8.90 -22.48 21.22
C SER A 506 -8.03 -23.73 21.20
N LYS A 507 -8.22 -24.58 22.20
CA LYS A 507 -7.71 -25.96 22.17
C LYS A 507 -8.04 -26.69 20.86
N THR A 508 -9.01 -26.19 20.09
CA THR A 508 -9.41 -26.63 18.77
C THR A 508 -8.38 -26.27 17.71
N ALA A 509 -7.86 -25.02 17.68
CA ALA A 509 -6.82 -24.62 16.73
C ALA A 509 -5.53 -25.44 16.91
N LEU A 510 -5.12 -25.65 18.17
CA LEU A 510 -3.97 -26.50 18.49
C LEU A 510 -4.21 -27.97 18.11
N LYS A 511 -5.44 -28.44 18.20
CA LYS A 511 -5.83 -29.79 17.80
C LYS A 511 -5.85 -29.94 16.27
N GLU A 512 -6.33 -28.93 15.56
CA GLU A 512 -6.30 -28.88 14.09
C GLU A 512 -4.88 -28.82 13.57
N TRP A 513 -4.02 -28.02 14.18
CA TRP A 513 -2.58 -27.98 13.90
C TRP A 513 -1.97 -29.38 14.02
N LYS A 514 -2.24 -30.09 15.12
CA LYS A 514 -1.74 -31.45 15.37
C LYS A 514 -2.30 -32.51 14.41
N SER A 515 -3.45 -32.24 13.78
CA SER A 515 -4.10 -33.21 12.87
C SER A 515 -3.76 -32.98 11.39
N ASN A 516 -3.34 -31.77 11.01
CA ASN A 516 -3.25 -31.36 9.61
C ASN A 516 -1.81 -31.14 9.12
N ILE A 517 -0.82 -31.12 10.01
CA ILE A 517 0.59 -31.09 9.63
C ILE A 517 1.16 -32.48 9.92
N PRO A 518 1.25 -33.35 8.90
CA PRO A 518 1.95 -34.61 9.05
C PRO A 518 3.46 -34.32 9.19
N PHE A 519 4.07 -34.90 10.19
CA PHE A 519 5.53 -34.96 10.38
C PHE A 519 6.16 -35.91 9.39
#